data_038b6aa3cdb92704ed64e869984f7ce1
#
_entry.id   038b6aa3cdb92704ed64e869984f7ce1
#
_cell.length_a   1.000
_cell.length_b   1.000
_cell.length_c   1.000
_cell.angle_alpha   90.00
_cell.angle_beta   90.00
_cell.angle_gamma   90.00
#
_symmetry.space_group_name_H-M   'P 1'
#
loop_
_entity.id
_entity.type
_entity.pdbx_description
1 polymer ?
#
loop_
_entity_poly.entity_id
_entity_poly.type
_entity_poly.pdbx_seq_one_letter_code
_entity_poly.pdbx_strand_id
1 'polypeptide(L)' 'FETIDDDIAVLESKIEKLDADIMANATNSGKLNELTQQKEEAEAQLEEKMDRWVYLNDLAEQIEAQK' A
#
# COMPACT_ATOMS: atom_id res chain seq x y z
N PHE A 1 1.83 15.88 -5.22
CA PHE A 1 0.51 15.33 -4.82
C PHE A 1 0.10 14.18 -5.73
N GLU A 2 0.17 14.37 -7.03
CA GLU A 2 -0.20 13.33 -8.00
C GLU A 2 0.66 12.09 -7.87
N THR A 3 1.95 12.24 -7.58
CA THR A 3 2.88 11.12 -7.48
C THR A 3 2.57 10.20 -6.29
N ILE A 4 2.09 10.75 -5.17
CA ILE A 4 1.74 9.95 -3.99
C ILE A 4 0.51 9.11 -4.27
N ASP A 5 -0.50 9.69 -4.90
CA ASP A 5 -1.73 8.97 -5.27
C ASP A 5 -1.43 7.85 -6.26
N ASP A 6 -0.57 8.11 -7.24
CA ASP A 6 -0.15 7.10 -8.22
C ASP A 6 0.62 5.97 -7.55
N ASP A 7 1.51 6.29 -6.61
CA ASP A 7 2.26 5.30 -5.84
C ASP A 7 1.34 4.41 -5.02
N ILE A 8 0.35 5.00 -4.36
CA ILE A 8 -0.64 4.25 -3.58
C ILE A 8 -1.43 3.33 -4.50
N ALA A 9 -1.89 3.80 -5.64
CA ALA A 9 -2.64 3.01 -6.60
C ALA A 9 -1.81 1.82 -7.13
N VAL A 10 -0.53 2.05 -7.42
CA VAL A 10 0.38 0.99 -7.88
C VAL A 10 0.57 -0.07 -6.79
N LEU A 11 0.77 0.36 -5.54
CA LEU A 11 0.94 -0.56 -4.42
C LEU A 11 -0.33 -1.36 -4.16
N GLU A 12 -1.49 -0.73 -4.21
CA GLU A 12 -2.77 -1.42 -4.06
C GLU A 12 -2.97 -2.47 -5.15
N SER A 13 -2.67 -2.15 -6.40
CA SER A 13 -2.72 -3.10 -7.51
C SER A 13 -1.75 -4.26 -7.30
N LYS A 14 -0.56 -3.97 -6.80
CA LYS A 14 0.44 -4.99 -6.52
C LYS A 14 -0.04 -5.94 -5.43
N ILE A 15 -0.63 -5.40 -4.36
CA ILE A 15 -1.17 -6.19 -3.25
C ILE A 15 -2.31 -7.09 -3.75
N GLU A 16 -3.16 -6.56 -4.60
CA GLU A 16 -4.27 -7.31 -5.19
C GLU A 16 -3.78 -8.47 -6.04
N LYS A 17 -2.76 -8.25 -6.85
CA LYS A 17 -2.11 -9.31 -7.64
C LYS A 17 -1.47 -10.37 -6.76
N LEU A 18 -0.77 -9.94 -5.71
CA LEU A 18 -0.15 -10.86 -4.75
C LEU A 18 -1.19 -11.71 -4.04
N ASP A 19 -2.32 -11.12 -3.66
CA ASP A 19 -3.44 -11.84 -3.07
C ASP A 19 -3.96 -12.93 -4.02
N ALA A 20 -4.16 -12.59 -5.29
CA ALA A 20 -4.61 -13.54 -6.29
C ALA A 20 -3.60 -14.68 -6.47
N ASP A 21 -2.31 -14.34 -6.48
CA ASP A 21 -1.24 -15.33 -6.58
C ASP A 21 -1.19 -16.24 -5.36
N ILE A 22 -1.39 -15.69 -4.16
CA ILE A 22 -1.47 -16.46 -2.92
C ILE A 22 -2.60 -17.48 -3.01
N MET A 23 -3.77 -17.06 -3.47
CA MET A 23 -4.91 -17.95 -3.65
C MET A 23 -4.63 -19.04 -4.68
N ALA A 24 -3.98 -18.67 -5.79
CA ALA A 24 -3.64 -19.62 -6.86
C ALA A 24 -2.60 -20.64 -6.42
N ASN A 25 -1.74 -20.29 -5.46
CA ASN A 25 -0.67 -21.15 -4.96
C ASN A 25 -0.90 -21.61 -3.52
N ALA A 26 -2.15 -21.68 -3.10
CA ALA A 26 -2.52 -22.05 -1.72
C ALA A 26 -2.01 -23.43 -1.30
N THR A 27 -1.78 -24.34 -2.26
CA THR A 27 -1.26 -25.67 -2.00
C THR A 27 0.27 -25.75 -2.01
N ASN A 28 0.95 -24.68 -2.41
CA ASN A 28 2.41 -24.63 -2.50
C ASN A 28 2.97 -23.76 -1.38
N SER A 29 3.37 -24.41 -0.27
CA SER A 29 3.79 -23.71 0.94
C SER A 29 5.05 -22.86 0.74
N GLY A 30 6.01 -23.31 -0.07
CA GLY A 30 7.22 -22.54 -0.36
C GLY A 30 6.92 -21.23 -1.08
N LYS A 31 6.11 -21.31 -2.13
CA LYS A 31 5.71 -20.16 -2.91
C LYS A 31 4.77 -19.25 -2.12
N LEU A 32 3.91 -19.85 -1.31
CA LEU A 32 3.00 -19.13 -0.44
C LEU A 32 3.76 -18.24 0.55
N ASN A 33 4.82 -18.75 1.16
CA ASN A 33 5.67 -17.97 2.07
C ASN A 33 6.32 -16.79 1.35
N GLU A 34 6.84 -17.01 0.16
CA GLU A 34 7.48 -15.98 -0.64
C GLU A 34 6.50 -14.87 -1.01
N LEU A 35 5.31 -15.26 -1.48
CA LEU A 35 4.25 -14.32 -1.84
C LEU A 35 3.73 -13.55 -0.63
N THR A 36 3.56 -14.22 0.49
CA THR A 36 3.13 -13.58 1.74
C THR A 36 4.14 -12.53 2.18
N GLN A 37 5.42 -12.83 2.07
CA GLN A 37 6.50 -11.91 2.42
C GLN A 37 6.47 -10.68 1.52
N GLN A 38 6.29 -10.86 0.21
CA GLN A 38 6.17 -9.77 -0.74
C GLN A 38 4.93 -8.90 -0.45
N LYS A 39 3.83 -9.54 -0.10
CA LYS A 39 2.60 -8.85 0.26
C LYS A 39 2.80 -7.98 1.50
N GLU A 40 3.43 -8.53 2.53
CA GLU A 40 3.73 -7.78 3.76
C GLU A 40 4.61 -6.56 3.48
N GLU A 41 5.62 -6.71 2.65
CA GLU A 41 6.48 -5.59 2.24
C GLU A 41 5.68 -4.52 1.50
N ALA A 42 4.82 -4.94 0.57
CA ALA A 42 3.98 -4.00 -0.19
C ALA A 42 2.99 -3.29 0.73
N GLU A 43 2.39 -4.00 1.68
CA GLU A 43 1.48 -3.42 2.66
C GLU A 43 2.19 -2.41 3.57
N ALA A 44 3.39 -2.73 4.00
CA ALA A 44 4.20 -1.83 4.82
C ALA A 44 4.52 -0.52 4.08
N GLN A 45 4.89 -0.64 2.81
CA GLN A 45 5.15 0.53 1.97
C GLN A 45 3.88 1.36 1.74
N LEU A 46 2.77 0.68 1.52
CA LEU A 46 1.47 1.35 1.34
C LEU A 46 1.08 2.11 2.60
N GLU A 47 1.22 1.49 3.76
CA GLU A 47 0.91 2.12 5.04
C GLU A 47 1.76 3.36 5.28
N GLU A 48 3.05 3.28 5.00
CA GLU A 48 3.96 4.41 5.11
C GLU A 48 3.54 5.58 4.21
N LYS A 49 3.16 5.28 2.97
CA LYS A 49 2.71 6.30 2.02
C LYS A 49 1.36 6.89 2.40
N MET A 50 0.46 6.06 2.91
CA MET A 50 -0.84 6.52 3.40
C MET A 50 -0.70 7.43 4.61
N ASP A 51 0.17 7.09 5.55
CA ASP A 51 0.45 7.93 6.71
C ASP A 51 0.97 9.30 6.29
N ARG A 52 1.86 9.33 5.31
CA ARG A 52 2.40 10.57 4.77
C ARG A 52 1.33 11.40 4.08
N TRP A 53 0.46 10.73 3.33
CA TRP A 53 -0.66 11.39 2.64
C TRP A 53 -1.62 12.03 3.63
N VAL A 54 -1.99 11.30 4.68
CA VAL A 54 -2.86 11.80 5.77
C VAL A 54 -2.20 12.99 6.47
N TYR A 55 -0.93 12.89 6.76
CA TYR A 55 -0.17 13.98 7.40
C TYR A 55 -0.20 15.25 6.56
N LEU A 56 0.03 15.13 5.25
CA LEU A 56 0.01 16.28 4.34
C LEU A 56 -1.38 16.90 4.23
N ASN A 57 -2.41 16.07 4.21
CA ASN A 57 -3.80 16.55 4.18
C ASN A 57 -4.19 17.25 5.48
N ASP A 58 -3.78 16.70 6.62
CA ASP A 58 -4.02 17.33 7.92
C ASP A 58 -3.35 18.70 8.01
N LEU A 59 -2.14 18.82 7.54
CA LEU A 59 -1.44 20.10 7.48
C LEU A 59 -2.18 21.11 6.62
N ALA A 60 -2.67 20.69 5.47
CA ALA A 60 -3.43 21.54 4.57
C ALA A 60 -4.72 22.03 5.21
N GLU A 61 -5.45 21.13 5.91
CA GLU A 61 -6.65 21.49 6.64
C GLU A 61 -6.38 22.48 7.77
N GLN A 62 -5.31 22.27 8.53
CA GLN A 62 -4.93 23.17 9.62
C GLN A 62 -4.59 24.57 9.10
N ILE A 63 -3.91 24.66 7.98
CA ILE A 63 -3.57 25.93 7.36
C ILE A 63 -4.84 26.65 6.92
N GLU A 64 -5.77 25.95 6.30
CA GLU A 64 -7.06 26.52 5.90
C GLU A 64 -7.91 26.98 7.08
N ALA A 65 -7.91 26.16 8.14
CA ALA A 65 -8.67 26.50 9.35
C ALA A 65 -8.15 27.76 10.07
N GLN A 66 -6.87 28.07 9.91
CA GLN A 66 -6.25 29.24 10.51
C GLN A 66 -6.47 30.53 9.73
N LYS A 67 -6.96 30.43 8.52
CA LYS A 67 -7.32 31.60 7.72
C LYS A 67 -8.69 32.12 8.11
#